data_64b62533e4caf4d039d8a4b18a9b8d33
#
_entry.id   64b62533e4caf4d039d8a4b18a9b8d33
#
_cell.length_a   1.000
_cell.length_b   1.000
_cell.length_c   1.000
_cell.angle_alpha   90.00
_cell.angle_beta   90.00
_cell.angle_gamma   90.00
#
_symmetry.space_group_name_H-M   'P 1'
#
loop_
_entity.id
_entity.type
_entity.pdbx_description
1 polymer ?
#
loop_
_entity_poly.entity_id
_entity_poly.type
_entity_poly.pdbx_seq_one_letter_code
_entity_poly.pdbx_strand_id
1 'polypeptide(L)'
;MLYDGRALVLTSEKEACNRYCLLEVSPLGVKEIAAWDCDHVWKEEPLLFTDGQNIGIIKAGREMVYYTGDFSHPEIIAIKDPQSILPKNAQERYFQIVSDSDQIPVCFEDQVYTNQARNFALLEFDRENKQAKWTTYSHIDKKDLSHHDMSSDACPKIDSMKSWKQELYAFTSGESQTSINKWGMDYYALVKIFSDGRVIEKIFESDCLKGAGKKAGVNGLFTDTDYLILTPLFKNDDWKGKQKLFSLATRELCDIALPRGMSKHKLQNMTDNCCLTYLYDRGLKELALCQID
;
A
#
# COMPACT_ATOMS: atom_id res chain seq x y z
N MET A 1 0.72 -8.05 6.02
CA MET A 1 -0.17 -7.53 7.06
C MET A 1 0.15 -8.22 8.37
N LEU A 2 0.11 -7.52 9.47
CA LEU A 2 0.34 -8.05 10.81
C LEU A 2 -0.99 -8.12 11.56
N TYR A 3 -1.23 -9.21 12.27
CA TYR A 3 -2.48 -9.45 12.96
C TYR A 3 -2.23 -10.36 14.17
N ASP A 4 -2.51 -9.87 15.36
CA ASP A 4 -2.40 -10.63 16.62
C ASP A 4 -1.07 -11.40 16.76
N GLY A 5 0.06 -10.70 16.54
CA GLY A 5 1.40 -11.30 16.63
C GLY A 5 1.76 -12.28 15.51
N ARG A 6 0.95 -12.36 14.45
CA ARG A 6 1.15 -13.18 13.26
C ARG A 6 1.27 -12.32 12.02
N ALA A 7 1.91 -12.80 10.99
CA ALA A 7 1.92 -12.16 9.69
C ALA A 7 0.99 -12.89 8.71
N LEU A 8 0.17 -12.15 8.02
CA LEU A 8 -0.61 -12.63 6.89
C LEU A 8 0.06 -12.20 5.60
N VAL A 9 0.39 -13.16 4.79
CA VAL A 9 1.13 -12.97 3.54
C VAL A 9 0.29 -13.48 2.39
N LEU A 10 -0.03 -12.59 1.47
CA LEU A 10 -0.60 -12.98 0.19
C LEU A 10 0.55 -13.25 -0.78
N THR A 11 0.56 -14.42 -1.37
CA THR A 11 1.59 -14.84 -2.33
C THR A 11 0.98 -15.50 -3.55
N SER A 12 1.71 -15.49 -4.66
CA SER A 12 1.32 -16.22 -5.88
C SER A 12 2.31 -17.34 -6.15
N GLU A 13 1.84 -18.44 -6.71
CA GLU A 13 2.72 -19.50 -7.19
C GLU A 13 3.49 -19.05 -8.42
N LYS A 14 4.83 -19.16 -8.35
CA LYS A 14 5.72 -18.61 -9.36
C LYS A 14 5.67 -19.36 -10.69
N GLU A 15 5.39 -20.64 -10.68
CA GLU A 15 5.48 -21.50 -11.87
C GLU A 15 4.17 -21.54 -12.67
N ALA A 16 3.05 -21.53 -12.00
CA ALA A 16 1.75 -21.61 -12.66
C ALA A 16 1.14 -20.24 -12.98
N CYS A 17 1.53 -19.17 -12.25
CA CYS A 17 1.02 -17.80 -12.39
C CYS A 17 -0.52 -17.69 -12.40
N ASN A 18 -1.20 -18.66 -11.80
CA ASN A 18 -2.65 -18.77 -11.83
C ASN A 18 -3.26 -19.10 -10.45
N ARG A 19 -2.46 -19.06 -9.39
CA ARG A 19 -2.93 -19.35 -8.03
C ARG A 19 -2.39 -18.36 -7.03
N TYR A 20 -3.26 -17.86 -6.17
CA TYR A 20 -2.92 -17.10 -4.98
C TYR A 20 -3.12 -17.92 -3.73
N CYS A 21 -2.25 -17.72 -2.75
CA CYS A 21 -2.35 -18.31 -1.43
C CYS A 21 -2.29 -17.22 -0.36
N LEU A 22 -3.17 -17.32 0.62
CA LEU A 22 -3.08 -16.57 1.86
C LEU A 22 -2.42 -17.45 2.90
N LEU A 23 -1.26 -17.03 3.38
CA LEU A 23 -0.46 -17.72 4.36
C LEU A 23 -0.48 -16.99 5.70
N GLU A 24 -0.66 -17.73 6.78
CA GLU A 24 -0.36 -17.29 8.13
C GLU A 24 1.07 -17.67 8.47
N VAL A 25 1.87 -16.70 8.87
CA VAL A 25 3.24 -16.90 9.36
C VAL A 25 3.28 -16.55 10.85
N SER A 26 3.64 -17.51 11.66
CA SER A 26 3.70 -17.38 13.13
C SER A 26 4.99 -18.02 13.66
N PRO A 27 5.35 -17.84 14.94
CA PRO A 27 6.44 -18.58 15.57
C PRO A 27 6.29 -20.11 15.52
N LEU A 28 5.08 -20.62 15.32
CA LEU A 28 4.77 -22.04 15.20
C LEU A 28 4.97 -22.59 13.79
N GLY A 29 5.19 -21.73 12.80
CA GLY A 29 5.40 -22.09 11.40
C GLY A 29 4.52 -21.34 10.43
N VAL A 30 4.42 -21.89 9.22
CA VAL A 30 3.61 -21.33 8.12
C VAL A 30 2.42 -22.26 7.87
N LYS A 31 1.23 -21.67 7.81
CA LYS A 31 -0.04 -22.36 7.53
C LYS A 31 -0.74 -21.69 6.36
N GLU A 32 -1.17 -22.47 5.36
CA GLU A 32 -2.09 -21.96 4.33
C GLU A 32 -3.49 -21.79 4.95
N ILE A 33 -4.04 -20.58 4.85
CA ILE A 33 -5.40 -20.27 5.30
C ILE A 33 -6.39 -20.49 4.16
N ALA A 34 -6.05 -19.99 2.97
CA ALA A 34 -6.88 -20.06 1.80
C ALA A 34 -6.02 -20.05 0.52
N ALA A 35 -6.55 -20.68 -0.52
CA ALA A 35 -5.98 -20.58 -1.86
C ALA A 35 -7.12 -20.49 -2.88
N TRP A 36 -6.84 -19.83 -3.99
CA TRP A 36 -7.79 -19.73 -5.11
C TRP A 36 -7.05 -19.56 -6.43
N ASP A 37 -7.64 -20.13 -7.46
CA ASP A 37 -7.13 -20.02 -8.81
C ASP A 37 -7.59 -18.70 -9.44
N CYS A 38 -6.80 -18.15 -10.35
CA CYS A 38 -7.09 -16.97 -11.14
C CYS A 38 -6.64 -17.18 -12.59
N ASP A 39 -7.34 -16.57 -13.53
CA ASP A 39 -6.99 -16.70 -14.95
C ASP A 39 -5.68 -16.03 -15.29
N HIS A 40 -5.32 -14.97 -14.55
CA HIS A 40 -4.06 -14.24 -14.75
C HIS A 40 -3.62 -13.48 -13.50
N VAL A 41 -2.55 -13.95 -12.86
CA VAL A 41 -1.95 -13.35 -11.65
C VAL A 41 -1.69 -11.84 -11.79
N TRP A 42 -1.32 -11.38 -12.98
CA TRP A 42 -1.00 -9.97 -13.23
C TRP A 42 -2.21 -9.06 -13.47
N LYS A 43 -3.40 -9.63 -13.62
CA LYS A 43 -4.62 -8.87 -13.94
C LYS A 43 -5.67 -8.89 -12.84
N GLU A 44 -5.58 -9.83 -11.92
CA GLU A 44 -6.62 -10.08 -10.91
C GLU A 44 -5.99 -10.18 -9.51
N GLU A 45 -5.04 -9.30 -9.22
CA GLU A 45 -4.43 -9.33 -7.91
C GLU A 45 -5.40 -8.96 -6.81
N PRO A 46 -5.59 -9.87 -5.86
CA PRO A 46 -6.45 -9.58 -4.75
C PRO A 46 -5.78 -8.60 -3.79
N LEU A 47 -6.57 -7.74 -3.19
CA LEU A 47 -6.14 -6.77 -2.19
C LEU A 47 -6.47 -7.28 -0.81
N LEU A 48 -5.50 -7.26 0.06
CA LEU A 48 -5.64 -7.65 1.46
C LEU A 48 -5.80 -6.41 2.32
N PHE A 49 -6.86 -6.36 3.13
CA PHE A 49 -7.05 -5.30 4.11
C PHE A 49 -7.40 -5.84 5.50
N THR A 50 -7.23 -5.05 6.54
CA THR A 50 -7.62 -5.36 7.90
C THR A 50 -8.25 -4.14 8.57
N ASP A 51 -9.17 -4.40 9.49
CA ASP A 51 -9.70 -3.43 10.44
C ASP A 51 -9.09 -3.61 11.85
N GLY A 52 -8.02 -4.39 11.95
CA GLY A 52 -7.34 -4.70 13.20
C GLY A 52 -7.85 -5.97 13.90
N GLN A 53 -9.06 -6.44 13.58
CA GLN A 53 -9.66 -7.66 14.13
C GLN A 53 -10.03 -8.68 13.06
N ASN A 54 -10.39 -8.22 11.88
CA ASN A 54 -10.87 -9.02 10.78
C ASN A 54 -10.05 -8.75 9.53
N ILE A 55 -10.18 -9.63 8.56
CA ILE A 55 -9.43 -9.57 7.32
C ILE A 55 -10.38 -9.63 6.15
N GLY A 56 -10.20 -8.74 5.20
CA GLY A 56 -10.88 -8.76 3.93
C GLY A 56 -9.92 -8.97 2.78
N ILE A 57 -10.36 -9.71 1.78
CA ILE A 57 -9.68 -9.88 0.50
C ILE A 57 -10.62 -9.40 -0.59
N ILE A 58 -10.25 -8.31 -1.26
CA ILE A 58 -11.01 -7.78 -2.39
C ILE A 58 -10.50 -8.48 -3.65
N LYS A 59 -11.42 -9.04 -4.44
CA LYS A 59 -11.13 -9.72 -5.69
C LYS A 59 -11.79 -9.00 -6.85
N ALA A 60 -10.98 -8.58 -7.81
CA ALA A 60 -11.44 -7.96 -9.06
C ALA A 60 -12.51 -6.86 -8.86
N GLY A 61 -12.44 -6.10 -7.75
CA GLY A 61 -13.38 -5.02 -7.42
C GLY A 61 -14.84 -5.41 -7.28
N ARG A 62 -15.16 -6.70 -7.32
CA ARG A 62 -16.55 -7.19 -7.38
C ARG A 62 -16.96 -8.02 -6.17
N GLU A 63 -15.99 -8.61 -5.51
CA GLU A 63 -16.20 -9.53 -4.42
C GLU A 63 -15.20 -9.28 -3.31
N MET A 64 -15.67 -9.39 -2.09
CA MET A 64 -14.83 -9.38 -0.90
C MET A 64 -15.05 -10.70 -0.16
N VAL A 65 -13.94 -11.39 0.14
CA VAL A 65 -13.92 -12.51 1.06
C VAL A 65 -13.55 -11.98 2.44
N TYR A 66 -14.46 -12.05 3.38
CA TYR A 66 -14.31 -11.47 4.71
C TYR A 66 -14.20 -12.53 5.78
N TYR A 67 -13.12 -12.50 6.53
CA TYR A 67 -12.83 -13.43 7.61
C TYR A 67 -12.98 -12.73 8.96
N THR A 68 -13.76 -13.34 9.84
CA THR A 68 -13.90 -12.91 11.22
C THR A 68 -13.16 -13.88 12.14
N GLY A 69 -12.32 -13.35 13.04
CA GLY A 69 -11.71 -14.12 14.14
C GLY A 69 -10.77 -15.23 13.69
N ASP A 70 -11.23 -16.45 13.62
CA ASP A 70 -10.40 -17.67 13.50
C ASP A 70 -10.07 -18.10 12.05
N PHE A 71 -10.50 -17.34 11.05
CA PHE A 71 -10.35 -17.65 9.62
C PHE A 71 -11.06 -18.94 9.13
N SER A 72 -11.87 -19.56 9.95
CA SER A 72 -12.47 -20.85 9.61
C SER A 72 -13.68 -20.75 8.66
N HIS A 73 -14.37 -19.61 8.68
CA HIS A 73 -15.62 -19.40 7.96
C HIS A 73 -15.63 -18.06 7.24
N PRO A 74 -15.06 -17.98 6.02
CA PRO A 74 -15.12 -16.75 5.23
C PRO A 74 -16.56 -16.47 4.77
N GLU A 75 -16.92 -15.20 4.80
CA GLU A 75 -18.13 -14.70 4.18
C GLU A 75 -17.81 -14.06 2.84
N ILE A 76 -18.62 -14.37 1.82
CA ILE A 76 -18.48 -13.78 0.50
C ILE A 76 -19.47 -12.62 0.40
N ILE A 77 -18.95 -11.41 0.21
CA ILE A 77 -19.72 -10.18 0.13
C ILE A 77 -19.58 -9.61 -1.27
N ALA A 78 -20.69 -9.50 -2.00
CA ALA A 78 -20.69 -8.85 -3.29
C ALA A 78 -20.49 -7.34 -3.13
N ILE A 79 -19.54 -6.77 -3.85
CA ILE A 79 -19.31 -5.32 -3.87
C ILE A 79 -20.25 -4.70 -4.90
N LYS A 80 -21.12 -3.82 -4.44
CA LYS A 80 -22.08 -3.11 -5.30
C LYS A 80 -21.40 -1.89 -5.95
N ASP A 81 -21.71 -1.69 -7.24
CA ASP A 81 -21.37 -0.46 -7.97
C ASP A 81 -22.64 0.14 -8.59
N PRO A 82 -23.54 0.71 -7.75
CA PRO A 82 -24.86 1.14 -8.19
C PRO A 82 -24.83 2.33 -9.17
N GLN A 83 -23.74 3.05 -9.20
CA GLN A 83 -23.55 4.23 -10.06
C GLN A 83 -22.62 3.95 -11.23
N SER A 84 -22.13 2.73 -11.38
CA SER A 84 -21.10 2.36 -12.37
C SER A 84 -19.88 3.27 -12.28
N ILE A 85 -19.41 3.48 -11.06
CA ILE A 85 -18.30 4.40 -10.73
C ILE A 85 -17.00 3.86 -11.31
N LEU A 86 -16.77 2.55 -11.19
CA LEU A 86 -15.55 1.95 -11.69
C LEU A 86 -15.57 1.86 -13.23
N PRO A 87 -14.49 2.27 -13.91
CA PRO A 87 -14.31 1.99 -15.32
C PRO A 87 -14.40 0.49 -15.61
N LYS A 88 -14.97 0.11 -16.76
CA LYS A 88 -15.12 -1.31 -17.15
C LYS A 88 -13.80 -2.09 -17.16
N ASN A 89 -12.69 -1.41 -17.38
CA ASN A 89 -11.34 -1.97 -17.47
C ASN A 89 -10.47 -1.54 -16.28
N ALA A 90 -11.08 -1.09 -15.18
CA ALA A 90 -10.31 -0.76 -13.98
C ALA A 90 -9.55 -2.01 -13.50
N GLN A 91 -8.25 -1.87 -13.34
CA GLN A 91 -7.39 -2.91 -12.78
C GLN A 91 -6.88 -2.42 -11.44
N GLU A 92 -7.18 -3.15 -10.40
CA GLU A 92 -6.67 -2.87 -9.07
C GLU A 92 -5.16 -3.05 -9.05
N ARG A 93 -4.50 -2.17 -8.33
CA ARG A 93 -3.08 -2.31 -8.06
C ARG A 93 -2.80 -2.35 -6.58
N TYR A 94 -1.86 -3.20 -6.31
CA TYR A 94 -1.29 -3.56 -5.06
C TYR A 94 -1.14 -2.42 -4.08
N PHE A 95 -1.83 -2.54 -2.98
CA PHE A 95 -1.24 -2.01 -1.77
C PHE A 95 -1.92 -2.72 -0.61
N GLN A 96 -1.14 -3.17 0.34
CA GLN A 96 -1.66 -3.53 1.64
C GLN A 96 -2.46 -2.34 2.15
N ILE A 97 -3.75 -2.53 2.34
CA ILE A 97 -4.64 -1.48 2.80
C ILE A 97 -4.92 -1.73 4.27
N VAL A 98 -4.55 -0.77 5.09
CA VAL A 98 -5.00 -0.72 6.47
C VAL A 98 -5.98 0.42 6.59
N SER A 99 -7.18 0.12 7.02
CA SER A 99 -8.21 1.12 7.21
C SER A 99 -8.85 0.92 8.57
N ASP A 100 -8.73 1.94 9.41
CA ASP A 100 -9.45 2.05 10.67
C ASP A 100 -10.85 2.67 10.51
N SER A 101 -11.26 2.93 9.28
CA SER A 101 -12.55 3.51 8.91
C SER A 101 -13.35 2.55 8.03
N ASP A 102 -14.65 2.86 7.89
CA ASP A 102 -15.54 2.15 6.96
C ASP A 102 -15.26 2.46 5.49
N GLN A 103 -14.37 3.42 5.23
CA GLN A 103 -13.91 3.76 3.88
C GLN A 103 -12.52 3.17 3.63
N ILE A 104 -12.45 2.29 2.65
CA ILE A 104 -11.22 1.59 2.25
C ILE A 104 -10.76 2.17 0.92
N PRO A 105 -9.59 2.87 0.87
CA PRO A 105 -9.05 3.36 -0.38
C PRO A 105 -8.42 2.21 -1.17
N VAL A 106 -8.77 2.10 -2.43
CA VAL A 106 -8.22 1.10 -3.37
C VAL A 106 -7.63 1.82 -4.57
N CYS A 107 -6.38 1.53 -4.88
CA CYS A 107 -5.68 2.16 -6.00
C CYS A 107 -5.87 1.36 -7.29
N PHE A 108 -5.98 2.07 -8.41
CA PHE A 108 -6.20 1.49 -9.74
C PHE A 108 -5.14 1.94 -10.72
N GLU A 109 -4.78 1.02 -11.62
CA GLU A 109 -3.89 1.36 -12.73
C GLU A 109 -4.48 2.44 -13.64
N ASP A 110 -3.58 3.25 -14.16
CA ASP A 110 -3.88 4.07 -15.31
C ASP A 110 -3.81 3.20 -16.59
N GLN A 111 -4.85 3.28 -17.42
CA GLN A 111 -4.90 2.57 -18.68
C GLN A 111 -3.78 2.99 -19.68
N VAL A 112 -3.24 4.20 -19.51
CA VAL A 112 -2.19 4.75 -20.35
C VAL A 112 -0.80 4.34 -19.86
N TYR A 113 -0.62 4.29 -18.55
CA TYR A 113 0.64 3.96 -17.89
C TYR A 113 0.50 2.64 -17.14
N THR A 114 0.61 1.54 -17.85
CA THR A 114 0.59 0.20 -17.25
C THR A 114 1.64 0.08 -16.15
N ASN A 115 1.31 -0.61 -15.08
CA ASN A 115 2.13 -0.77 -13.88
C ASN A 115 2.23 0.45 -12.95
N GLN A 116 1.37 1.46 -13.08
CA GLN A 116 1.34 2.61 -12.17
C GLN A 116 -0.09 2.92 -11.74
N ALA A 117 -0.34 2.90 -10.44
CA ALA A 117 -1.60 3.41 -9.92
C ALA A 117 -1.61 4.94 -9.98
N ARG A 118 -2.62 5.52 -10.60
CA ARG A 118 -2.84 6.97 -10.69
C ARG A 118 -4.23 7.37 -10.25
N ASN A 119 -5.13 6.41 -10.20
CA ASN A 119 -6.49 6.58 -9.76
C ASN A 119 -6.72 5.79 -8.47
N PHE A 120 -7.74 6.18 -7.74
CA PHE A 120 -8.21 5.43 -6.57
C PHE A 120 -9.73 5.41 -6.53
N ALA A 121 -10.28 4.42 -5.87
CA ALA A 121 -11.68 4.37 -5.50
C ALA A 121 -11.81 4.22 -3.99
N LEU A 122 -12.95 4.62 -3.45
CA LEU A 122 -13.30 4.39 -2.06
C LEU A 122 -14.37 3.31 -1.99
N LEU A 123 -14.05 2.25 -1.28
CA LEU A 123 -14.97 1.19 -0.92
C LEU A 123 -15.54 1.51 0.46
N GLU A 124 -16.84 1.73 0.54
CA GLU A 124 -17.56 1.81 1.80
C GLU A 124 -17.97 0.40 2.22
N PHE A 125 -17.55 -0.01 3.40
CA PHE A 125 -17.84 -1.32 3.96
C PHE A 125 -18.58 -1.20 5.28
N ASP A 126 -19.87 -1.53 5.25
CA ASP A 126 -20.71 -1.66 6.44
C ASP A 126 -20.47 -3.04 7.06
N ARG A 127 -19.69 -3.07 8.14
CA ARG A 127 -19.29 -4.30 8.84
C ARG A 127 -20.47 -4.99 9.53
N GLU A 128 -21.41 -4.22 10.06
CA GLU A 128 -22.55 -4.76 10.79
C GLU A 128 -23.54 -5.48 9.86
N ASN A 129 -23.85 -4.83 8.72
CA ASN A 129 -24.78 -5.36 7.73
C ASN A 129 -24.08 -6.18 6.63
N LYS A 130 -22.75 -6.25 6.66
CA LYS A 130 -21.91 -6.96 5.68
C LYS A 130 -22.24 -6.56 4.23
N GLN A 131 -22.27 -5.27 4.02
CA GLN A 131 -22.51 -4.67 2.71
C GLN A 131 -21.33 -3.83 2.27
N ALA A 132 -20.92 -3.99 1.03
CA ALA A 132 -19.83 -3.25 0.42
C ALA A 132 -20.31 -2.56 -0.87
N LYS A 133 -19.88 -1.30 -1.07
CA LYS A 133 -20.20 -0.55 -2.29
C LYS A 133 -19.10 0.43 -2.63
N TRP A 134 -18.88 0.65 -3.92
CA TRP A 134 -18.04 1.73 -4.40
C TRP A 134 -18.77 3.06 -4.26
N THR A 135 -18.06 4.09 -3.79
CA THR A 135 -18.64 5.41 -3.55
C THR A 135 -17.97 6.52 -4.34
N THR A 136 -16.70 6.34 -4.71
CA THR A 136 -15.91 7.34 -5.41
C THR A 136 -14.88 6.67 -6.30
N TYR A 137 -14.62 7.26 -7.48
CA TYR A 137 -13.47 6.97 -8.31
C TYR A 137 -12.84 8.30 -8.73
N SER A 138 -11.58 8.50 -8.42
CA SER A 138 -10.90 9.78 -8.60
C SER A 138 -9.38 9.61 -8.78
N HIS A 139 -8.70 10.73 -8.86
CA HIS A 139 -7.24 10.83 -8.88
C HIS A 139 -6.80 11.97 -7.95
N ILE A 140 -5.52 12.05 -7.62
CA ILE A 140 -4.99 13.12 -6.77
C ILE A 140 -4.80 14.37 -7.63
N ASP A 141 -5.35 15.50 -7.17
CA ASP A 141 -5.16 16.80 -7.84
C ASP A 141 -3.71 17.26 -7.65
N LYS A 142 -3.02 17.47 -8.76
CA LYS A 142 -1.61 17.88 -8.78
C LYS A 142 -1.39 19.40 -8.68
N LYS A 143 -2.45 20.21 -8.65
CA LYS A 143 -2.32 21.68 -8.68
C LYS A 143 -1.45 22.25 -7.59
N ASP A 144 -1.50 21.63 -6.40
CA ASP A 144 -0.75 22.07 -5.22
C ASP A 144 0.57 21.29 -5.03
N LEU A 145 0.93 20.42 -5.98
CA LEU A 145 2.11 19.59 -5.92
C LEU A 145 3.16 20.04 -6.93
N SER A 146 4.45 19.92 -6.56
CA SER A 146 5.57 20.16 -7.45
C SER A 146 5.82 18.99 -8.41
N HIS A 147 4.73 18.31 -8.80
CA HIS A 147 4.76 17.15 -9.67
C HIS A 147 4.73 17.56 -11.15
N HIS A 148 5.61 16.95 -11.92
CA HIS A 148 5.57 16.98 -13.37
C HIS A 148 5.86 15.57 -13.88
N ASP A 149 5.02 15.05 -14.73
CA ASP A 149 5.26 13.75 -15.37
C ASP A 149 5.61 13.95 -16.83
N MET A 150 6.14 12.91 -17.49
CA MET A 150 6.53 12.94 -18.91
C MET A 150 5.37 13.35 -19.83
N SER A 151 4.14 13.18 -19.40
CA SER A 151 2.93 13.81 -19.98
C SER A 151 2.50 14.96 -19.07
N SER A 152 2.38 16.16 -19.61
CA SER A 152 1.93 17.34 -18.86
C SER A 152 0.57 17.18 -18.18
N ASP A 153 -0.21 16.20 -18.60
CA ASP A 153 -1.58 15.96 -18.13
C ASP A 153 -1.68 14.77 -17.15
N ALA A 154 -0.60 14.03 -16.92
CA ALA A 154 -0.64 12.86 -16.06
C ALA A 154 -0.81 13.25 -14.57
N CYS A 155 -1.68 12.50 -13.89
CA CYS A 155 -1.82 12.60 -12.44
C CYS A 155 -0.60 12.00 -11.72
N PRO A 156 -0.30 12.42 -10.48
CA PRO A 156 0.75 11.81 -9.68
C PRO A 156 0.55 10.29 -9.57
N LYS A 157 1.64 9.54 -9.63
CA LYS A 157 1.61 8.13 -9.28
C LYS A 157 1.29 7.99 -7.80
N ILE A 158 0.39 7.09 -7.46
CA ILE A 158 0.06 6.73 -6.08
C ILE A 158 0.87 5.49 -5.71
N ASP A 159 1.76 5.60 -4.74
CA ASP A 159 2.52 4.46 -4.24
C ASP A 159 1.74 3.70 -3.16
N SER A 160 1.05 4.42 -2.30
CA SER A 160 0.16 3.84 -1.28
C SER A 160 -0.85 4.84 -0.75
N MET A 161 -1.95 4.34 -0.22
CA MET A 161 -2.98 5.13 0.44
C MET A 161 -3.38 4.50 1.77
N LYS A 162 -3.87 5.33 2.68
CA LYS A 162 -4.38 4.89 3.97
C LYS A 162 -5.50 5.80 4.45
N SER A 163 -6.55 5.20 4.99
CA SER A 163 -7.47 5.90 5.88
C SER A 163 -6.97 5.76 7.31
N TRP A 164 -6.80 6.87 8.02
CA TRP A 164 -6.35 6.93 9.40
C TRP A 164 -7.06 8.05 10.14
N LYS A 165 -7.71 7.73 11.26
CA LYS A 165 -8.56 8.66 12.03
C LYS A 165 -9.58 9.39 11.16
N GLN A 166 -10.23 8.63 10.26
CA GLN A 166 -11.22 9.13 9.29
C GLN A 166 -10.68 10.14 8.27
N GLU A 167 -9.38 10.27 8.17
CA GLU A 167 -8.69 11.11 7.19
C GLU A 167 -8.02 10.26 6.13
N LEU A 168 -7.97 10.74 4.90
CA LEU A 168 -7.40 10.01 3.77
C LEU A 168 -6.01 10.55 3.46
N TYR A 169 -5.02 9.67 3.50
CA TYR A 169 -3.62 9.97 3.20
C TYR A 169 -3.18 9.23 1.95
N ALA A 170 -2.32 9.87 1.16
CA ALA A 170 -1.69 9.27 0.00
C ALA A 170 -0.20 9.61 -0.04
N PHE A 171 0.61 8.62 -0.35
CA PHE A 171 2.00 8.83 -0.73
C PHE A 171 2.10 8.75 -2.25
N THR A 172 2.67 9.80 -2.84
CA THR A 172 2.79 9.97 -4.28
C THR A 172 4.23 10.08 -4.71
N SER A 173 4.54 9.60 -5.89
CA SER A 173 5.87 9.73 -6.51
C SER A 173 5.77 10.05 -7.98
N GLY A 174 6.88 10.47 -8.57
CA GLY A 174 6.98 10.80 -9.98
C GLY A 174 8.13 11.71 -10.31
N GLU A 175 7.99 12.46 -11.39
CA GLU A 175 8.96 13.44 -11.86
C GLU A 175 8.62 14.83 -11.31
N SER A 176 9.61 15.56 -10.79
CA SER A 176 9.43 16.96 -10.38
C SER A 176 9.47 17.91 -11.59
N GLN A 177 8.92 19.11 -11.42
CA GLN A 177 8.98 20.17 -12.44
C GLN A 177 10.42 20.59 -12.78
N THR A 178 11.35 20.34 -11.88
CA THR A 178 12.76 20.70 -12.02
C THR A 178 13.65 19.49 -12.29
N SER A 179 13.05 18.35 -12.64
CA SER A 179 13.80 17.13 -12.89
C SER A 179 14.83 17.31 -13.99
N ILE A 180 16.08 16.97 -13.63
CA ILE A 180 17.19 16.87 -14.61
C ILE A 180 17.36 15.41 -15.03
N ASN A 181 16.67 14.50 -14.36
CA ASN A 181 16.79 13.07 -14.58
C ASN A 181 15.74 12.61 -15.60
N LYS A 182 16.17 12.16 -16.75
CA LYS A 182 15.31 11.62 -17.80
C LYS A 182 14.47 10.39 -17.37
N TRP A 183 14.71 9.84 -16.19
CA TRP A 183 14.03 8.67 -15.63
C TRP A 183 12.98 9.01 -14.57
N GLY A 184 12.77 10.31 -14.30
CA GLY A 184 11.57 10.83 -13.67
C GLY A 184 11.15 10.23 -12.33
N MET A 185 12.06 10.10 -11.38
CA MET A 185 11.73 9.55 -10.07
C MET A 185 12.34 10.35 -8.92
N ASP A 186 12.37 11.67 -9.05
CA ASP A 186 12.96 12.56 -8.05
C ASP A 186 11.92 13.31 -7.20
N TYR A 187 10.65 13.17 -7.53
CA TYR A 187 9.54 13.73 -6.77
C TYR A 187 8.85 12.69 -5.89
N TYR A 188 8.53 13.05 -4.68
CA TYR A 188 7.60 12.34 -3.82
C TYR A 188 6.96 13.28 -2.82
N ALA A 189 5.75 12.96 -2.40
CA ALA A 189 5.02 13.73 -1.40
C ALA A 189 4.11 12.83 -0.56
N LEU A 190 3.93 13.20 0.70
CA LEU A 190 2.86 12.71 1.55
C LEU A 190 1.80 13.81 1.65
N VAL A 191 0.58 13.47 1.28
CA VAL A 191 -0.55 14.40 1.26
C VAL A 191 -1.74 13.84 2.02
N LYS A 192 -2.51 14.74 2.61
CA LYS A 192 -3.86 14.50 3.07
C LYS A 192 -4.82 15.02 2.02
N ILE A 193 -5.84 14.24 1.67
CA ILE A 193 -6.75 14.54 0.56
C ILE A 193 -8.21 14.41 0.97
N PHE A 194 -9.09 15.05 0.22
CA PHE A 194 -10.52 14.75 0.20
C PHE A 194 -10.83 13.47 -0.57
N SER A 195 -12.03 12.96 -0.43
CA SER A 195 -12.51 11.79 -1.18
C SER A 195 -12.52 11.99 -2.71
N ASP A 196 -12.58 13.23 -3.17
CA ASP A 196 -12.52 13.59 -4.59
C ASP A 196 -11.09 13.81 -5.11
N GLY A 197 -10.06 13.59 -4.28
CA GLY A 197 -8.66 13.69 -4.64
C GLY A 197 -8.03 15.07 -4.50
N ARG A 198 -8.79 16.11 -4.15
CA ARG A 198 -8.23 17.44 -3.88
C ARG A 198 -7.33 17.40 -2.65
N VAL A 199 -6.16 18.02 -2.75
CA VAL A 199 -5.21 18.08 -1.65
C VAL A 199 -5.70 19.05 -0.58
N ILE A 200 -5.86 18.55 0.66
CA ILE A 200 -6.20 19.36 1.85
C ILE A 200 -4.91 19.94 2.42
N GLU A 201 -3.89 19.12 2.55
CA GLU A 201 -2.64 19.44 3.20
C GLU A 201 -1.50 18.66 2.55
N LYS A 202 -0.44 19.36 2.22
CA LYS A 202 0.83 18.78 1.86
C LYS A 202 1.68 18.66 3.11
N ILE A 203 1.83 17.43 3.61
CA ILE A 203 2.53 17.15 4.86
C ILE A 203 4.03 17.32 4.65
N PHE A 204 4.55 16.75 3.55
CA PHE A 204 5.89 17.00 3.04
C PHE A 204 5.99 16.72 1.55
N GLU A 205 7.01 17.30 0.94
CA GLU A 205 7.50 16.98 -0.42
C GLU A 205 8.99 16.67 -0.38
N SER A 206 9.55 16.11 -1.46
CA SER A 206 10.94 15.64 -1.56
C SER A 206 12.00 16.64 -1.08
N ASP A 207 11.80 17.94 -1.33
CA ASP A 207 12.73 18.98 -0.90
C ASP A 207 12.59 19.36 0.58
N CYS A 208 11.53 18.90 1.24
CA CYS A 208 11.22 19.23 2.64
C CYS A 208 11.81 18.25 3.64
N LEU A 209 12.17 17.04 3.21
CA LEU A 209 12.78 16.04 4.07
C LEU A 209 14.29 16.23 4.14
N LYS A 210 14.80 16.57 5.32
CA LYS A 210 16.24 16.65 5.55
C LYS A 210 16.88 15.30 5.27
N GLY A 211 17.93 15.27 4.45
CA GLY A 211 18.68 14.08 4.11
C GLY A 211 18.04 13.20 3.03
N ALA A 212 16.95 13.61 2.44
CA ALA A 212 16.49 13.03 1.18
C ALA A 212 17.20 13.75 0.04
N GLY A 213 18.15 13.09 -0.58
CA GLY A 213 18.91 13.68 -1.68
C GLY A 213 17.98 14.09 -2.83
N LYS A 214 18.27 15.24 -3.44
CA LYS A 214 17.49 15.83 -4.55
C LYS A 214 17.34 14.95 -5.79
N LYS A 215 17.89 13.73 -5.80
CA LYS A 215 17.95 12.81 -6.95
C LYS A 215 17.46 11.41 -6.64
N ALA A 216 16.98 11.15 -5.43
CA ALA A 216 16.60 9.82 -5.03
C ALA A 216 15.06 9.72 -4.99
N GLY A 217 14.50 8.96 -5.89
CA GLY A 217 13.12 8.53 -5.76
C GLY A 217 12.95 7.70 -4.49
N VAL A 218 11.81 7.84 -3.85
CA VAL A 218 11.46 7.13 -2.63
C VAL A 218 10.10 6.49 -2.84
N ASN A 219 9.97 5.21 -2.53
CA ASN A 219 8.67 4.57 -2.40
C ASN A 219 8.18 4.69 -0.96
N GLY A 220 6.90 4.96 -0.80
CA GLY A 220 6.24 4.99 0.50
C GLY A 220 5.24 3.87 0.65
N LEU A 221 5.27 3.18 1.79
CA LEU A 221 4.33 2.14 2.15
C LEU A 221 3.79 2.39 3.55
N PHE A 222 2.49 2.56 3.68
CA PHE A 222 1.84 2.67 5.00
C PHE A 222 1.91 1.33 5.73
N THR A 223 2.15 1.41 7.03
CA THR A 223 2.10 0.27 7.94
C THR A 223 0.68 0.07 8.49
N ASP A 224 0.50 -0.98 9.27
CA ASP A 224 -0.75 -1.24 10.00
C ASP A 224 -0.97 -0.25 11.17
N THR A 225 0.05 0.53 11.52
CA THR A 225 0.00 1.61 12.53
C THR A 225 -0.01 3.00 11.88
N ASP A 226 0.40 4.03 12.60
CA ASP A 226 0.50 5.42 12.13
C ASP A 226 1.80 5.76 11.38
N TYR A 227 2.58 4.75 10.99
CA TYR A 227 3.85 4.97 10.29
C TYR A 227 3.73 4.75 8.78
N LEU A 228 4.56 5.51 8.07
CA LEU A 228 4.87 5.35 6.65
C LEU A 228 6.33 4.92 6.51
N ILE A 229 6.58 3.77 5.90
CA ILE A 229 7.91 3.29 5.55
C ILE A 229 8.35 3.98 4.26
N LEU A 230 9.45 4.69 4.31
CA LEU A 230 10.09 5.34 3.17
C LEU A 230 11.28 4.52 2.71
N THR A 231 11.23 3.99 1.50
CA THR A 231 12.27 3.14 0.93
C THR A 231 12.94 3.84 -0.25
N PRO A 232 14.22 4.22 -0.15
CA PRO A 232 14.94 4.82 -1.26
C PRO A 232 15.10 3.85 -2.42
N LEU A 233 14.88 4.32 -3.64
CA LEU A 233 15.03 3.55 -4.87
C LEU A 233 16.49 3.39 -5.31
N PHE A 234 17.35 4.32 -4.92
CA PHE A 234 18.75 4.37 -5.31
C PHE A 234 19.69 4.38 -4.10
N LYS A 235 20.86 3.77 -4.25
CA LYS A 235 21.85 3.69 -3.17
C LYS A 235 22.62 5.00 -2.90
N ASN A 236 22.53 5.97 -3.81
CA ASN A 236 23.31 7.23 -3.77
C ASN A 236 22.55 8.39 -3.14
N ASP A 237 21.54 8.09 -2.34
CA ASP A 237 20.81 9.07 -1.57
C ASP A 237 21.52 9.41 -0.23
N ASP A 238 21.10 10.48 0.41
CA ASP A 238 21.61 10.89 1.71
C ASP A 238 21.31 9.87 2.82
N TRP A 239 20.37 8.97 2.59
CA TRP A 239 20.04 7.88 3.51
C TRP A 239 20.90 6.63 3.29
N LYS A 240 21.79 6.65 2.29
CA LYS A 240 22.69 5.53 1.95
C LYS A 240 21.94 4.21 1.72
N GLY A 241 20.77 4.29 1.10
CA GLY A 241 19.89 3.15 0.83
C GLY A 241 19.15 2.61 2.05
N LYS A 242 19.20 3.31 3.20
CA LYS A 242 18.46 2.89 4.41
C LYS A 242 17.02 3.38 4.36
N GLN A 243 16.12 2.52 4.80
CA GLN A 243 14.72 2.91 5.02
C GLN A 243 14.59 3.88 6.20
N LYS A 244 13.55 4.69 6.16
CA LYS A 244 13.14 5.57 7.25
C LYS A 244 11.67 5.33 7.58
N LEU A 245 11.28 5.70 8.78
CA LEU A 245 9.89 5.78 9.20
C LEU A 245 9.47 7.24 9.33
N PHE A 246 8.28 7.53 8.85
CA PHE A 246 7.63 8.80 9.11
C PHE A 246 6.36 8.54 9.94
N SER A 247 6.25 9.17 11.10
CA SER A 247 5.05 9.08 11.94
C SER A 247 3.99 10.09 11.48
N LEU A 248 2.77 9.60 11.21
CA LEU A 248 1.62 10.47 10.93
C LEU A 248 1.20 11.26 12.16
N ALA A 249 1.40 10.69 13.36
CA ALA A 249 0.99 11.29 14.62
C ALA A 249 1.91 12.45 15.03
N THR A 250 3.24 12.23 15.02
CA THR A 250 4.21 13.25 15.48
C THR A 250 4.76 14.11 14.35
N ARG A 251 4.56 13.72 13.09
CA ARG A 251 5.13 14.37 11.90
C ARG A 251 6.66 14.33 11.85
N GLU A 252 7.25 13.33 12.47
CA GLU A 252 8.71 13.18 12.58
C GLU A 252 9.22 12.03 11.71
N LEU A 253 10.43 12.22 11.20
CA LEU A 253 11.18 11.22 10.46
C LEU A 253 12.16 10.51 11.39
N CYS A 254 12.06 9.20 11.48
CA CYS A 254 12.86 8.36 12.37
C CYS A 254 13.72 7.36 11.60
N ASP A 255 14.86 7.00 12.19
CA ASP A 255 15.68 5.88 11.74
C ASP A 255 15.03 4.54 12.13
N ILE A 256 15.18 3.55 11.26
CA ILE A 256 14.74 2.19 11.57
C ILE A 256 15.90 1.44 12.24
N ALA A 257 15.68 0.99 13.46
CA ALA A 257 16.57 0.08 14.16
C ALA A 257 16.01 -1.35 14.06
N LEU A 258 16.54 -2.14 13.11
CA LEU A 258 16.19 -3.55 13.02
C LEU A 258 16.93 -4.39 14.09
N PRO A 259 16.35 -5.52 14.50
CA PRO A 259 16.99 -6.44 15.45
C PRO A 259 18.40 -6.86 15.01
N ARG A 260 19.22 -7.26 15.99
CA ARG A 260 20.60 -7.68 15.74
C ARG A 260 20.64 -8.86 14.77
N GLY A 261 21.49 -8.78 13.76
CA GLY A 261 21.62 -9.80 12.70
C GLY A 261 20.78 -9.51 11.46
N MET A 262 19.84 -8.55 11.51
CA MET A 262 18.95 -8.23 10.38
C MET A 262 19.38 -6.98 9.60
N SER A 263 20.62 -6.60 9.63
CA SER A 263 21.13 -5.39 8.97
C SER A 263 20.93 -5.33 7.44
N LYS A 264 20.69 -6.50 6.80
CA LYS A 264 20.40 -6.61 5.36
C LYS A 264 18.91 -6.71 5.04
N HIS A 265 18.07 -6.90 6.05
CA HIS A 265 16.62 -6.95 5.87
C HIS A 265 16.06 -5.54 5.66
N LYS A 266 14.89 -5.52 5.02
CA LYS A 266 14.06 -4.33 4.90
C LYS A 266 12.77 -4.53 5.67
N LEU A 267 12.29 -3.48 6.30
CA LEU A 267 10.99 -3.46 6.94
C LEU A 267 9.90 -3.48 5.88
N GLN A 268 8.92 -4.34 6.05
CA GLN A 268 7.74 -4.43 5.20
C GLN A 268 6.50 -3.88 5.90
N ASN A 269 6.37 -4.14 7.19
CA ASN A 269 5.24 -3.71 7.99
C ASN A 269 5.57 -3.74 9.47
N MET A 270 4.79 -3.03 10.29
CA MET A 270 4.94 -3.04 11.74
C MET A 270 3.63 -2.72 12.45
N THR A 271 3.52 -3.24 13.66
CA THR A 271 2.56 -2.86 14.69
C THR A 271 3.33 -2.41 15.93
N ASP A 272 2.62 -2.08 17.01
CA ASP A 272 3.26 -1.67 18.27
C ASP A 272 4.14 -2.77 18.87
N ASN A 273 3.83 -4.04 18.60
CA ASN A 273 4.46 -5.20 19.25
C ASN A 273 5.34 -6.03 18.32
N CYS A 274 5.21 -5.90 17.00
CA CYS A 274 5.97 -6.73 16.07
C CYS A 274 6.23 -6.04 14.73
N CYS A 275 7.25 -6.52 14.03
CA CYS A 275 7.53 -6.07 12.68
C CYS A 275 7.76 -7.26 11.73
N LEU A 276 7.35 -7.07 10.50
CA LEU A 276 7.62 -7.97 9.39
C LEU A 276 8.76 -7.41 8.56
N THR A 277 9.81 -8.19 8.39
CA THR A 277 10.97 -7.83 7.59
C THR A 277 11.21 -8.85 6.48
N TYR A 278 11.89 -8.44 5.43
CA TYR A 278 12.25 -9.31 4.33
C TYR A 278 13.67 -9.09 3.86
N LEU A 279 14.30 -10.16 3.36
CA LEU A 279 15.57 -10.14 2.64
C LEU A 279 15.31 -10.42 1.16
N TYR A 280 15.71 -9.51 0.30
CA TYR A 280 15.58 -9.64 -1.15
C TYR A 280 16.96 -9.59 -1.81
N ASP A 281 17.29 -10.66 -2.54
CA ASP A 281 18.47 -10.74 -3.39
C ASP A 281 18.11 -11.59 -4.62
N ARG A 282 17.78 -10.93 -5.74
CA ARG A 282 17.28 -11.57 -6.98
C ARG A 282 16.02 -12.43 -6.76
N GLY A 283 15.22 -12.09 -5.79
CA GLY A 283 14.02 -12.79 -5.33
C GLY A 283 13.92 -12.75 -3.80
N LEU A 284 12.74 -13.03 -3.27
CA LEU A 284 12.52 -13.12 -1.82
C LEU A 284 13.34 -14.32 -1.29
N LYS A 285 14.24 -14.06 -0.34
CA LYS A 285 15.10 -15.08 0.30
C LYS A 285 14.61 -15.47 1.67
N GLU A 286 14.15 -14.49 2.41
CA GLU A 286 13.75 -14.67 3.80
C GLU A 286 12.64 -13.69 4.14
N LEU A 287 11.69 -14.16 4.92
CA LEU A 287 10.66 -13.37 5.57
C LEU A 287 10.78 -13.63 7.07
N ALA A 288 10.89 -12.60 7.87
CA ALA A 288 11.04 -12.73 9.30
C ALA A 288 10.02 -11.87 10.06
N LEU A 289 9.37 -12.50 11.02
CA LEU A 289 8.49 -11.84 12.00
C LEU A 289 9.29 -11.65 13.28
N CYS A 290 9.39 -10.40 13.75
CA CYS A 290 10.18 -10.04 14.91
C CYS A 290 9.30 -9.34 15.94
N GLN A 291 9.49 -9.64 17.21
CA GLN A 291 8.93 -8.84 18.30
C GLN A 291 9.70 -7.52 18.42
N ILE A 292 8.99 -6.48 18.78
CA ILE A 292 9.54 -5.16 19.12
C ILE A 292 9.46 -5.07 20.64
N ASP A 293 10.63 -4.88 21.28
CA ASP A 293 10.75 -4.73 22.74
C ASP A 293 10.37 -3.31 23.18
#